data_74d993bd7155e7afbd9255c9a24ebaab
#
_entry.id   74d993bd7155e7afbd9255c9a24ebaab
#
_cell.length_a   1.000
_cell.length_b   1.000
_cell.length_c   1.000
_cell.angle_alpha   90.00
_cell.angle_beta   90.00
_cell.angle_gamma   90.00
#
_symmetry.space_group_name_H-M   'P 1'
#
loop_
_entity.id
_entity.type
_entity.pdbx_description
1 polymer ?
#
loop_
_entity_poly.entity_id
_entity_poly.type
_entity_poly.pdbx_seq_one_letter_code
_entity_poly.pdbx_strand_id
1 'polypeptide(L)'
;MSDDILSVAREQVLERGRPLDESQVLAVLELPEDRVPEALELAHEVRMRWCGPAVEVEGIVSIKTGGCPEDCHFCSQSGRFQTPVRAVRLDIPALVEAARQTAATGATEFCLVAAVRGPDERLMAQVRDAVAAIQDEVEINIACSLGILTRAQAEELAALGVHRYNHNLETARSHFPRVVTTHTWEERMETLELVRELGMEVCCGGIVGMGETLAQRAEFAAQLSAIAPDEVPLNFLDPRPGTPFGDLSVLDAQDALRTIAAFRLALPRTILRFAGGRELTLGDLGTRDGMLGGINAMIVGNYLTTLGRSPEQDLALLTELSMPVKALSETL
;
A
#
# COMPACT_ATOMS: atom_id res chain seq x y z
N MET A 1 4.52 18.64 -33.20
CA MET A 1 3.64 17.52 -32.84
C MET A 1 4.14 17.07 -31.47
N SER A 2 3.35 17.15 -30.40
CA SER A 2 3.78 16.57 -29.13
C SER A 2 3.84 15.07 -29.37
N ASP A 3 4.95 14.44 -29.07
CA ASP A 3 5.07 13.00 -29.12
C ASP A 3 3.97 12.38 -28.25
N ASP A 4 3.37 11.29 -28.72
CA ASP A 4 2.36 10.57 -27.96
C ASP A 4 2.96 10.06 -26.64
N ILE A 5 2.28 10.36 -25.52
CA ILE A 5 2.81 10.05 -24.17
C ILE A 5 3.12 8.55 -24.00
N LEU A 6 2.36 7.65 -24.58
CA LEU A 6 2.63 6.21 -24.47
C LEU A 6 3.88 5.81 -25.27
N SER A 7 4.13 6.45 -26.41
CA SER A 7 5.38 6.27 -27.16
C SER A 7 6.60 6.76 -26.37
N VAL A 8 6.47 7.93 -25.72
CA VAL A 8 7.51 8.47 -24.84
C VAL A 8 7.76 7.51 -23.65
N ALA A 9 6.69 7.03 -23.02
CA ALA A 9 6.78 6.12 -21.88
C ALA A 9 7.44 4.78 -22.29
N ARG A 10 7.14 4.25 -23.49
CA ARG A 10 7.78 3.03 -24.00
C ARG A 10 9.30 3.21 -24.10
N GLU A 11 9.76 4.25 -24.75
CA GLU A 11 11.19 4.50 -24.90
C GLU A 11 11.86 4.80 -23.53
N GLN A 12 11.26 5.68 -22.73
CA GLN A 12 11.86 6.16 -21.48
C GLN A 12 11.83 5.11 -20.39
N VAL A 13 10.68 4.45 -20.16
CA VAL A 13 10.44 3.57 -19.02
C VAL A 13 10.73 2.11 -19.36
N LEU A 14 10.11 1.59 -20.43
CA LEU A 14 10.26 0.18 -20.78
C LEU A 14 11.69 -0.12 -21.26
N GLU A 15 12.24 0.70 -22.15
CA GLU A 15 13.56 0.42 -22.74
C GLU A 15 14.71 0.89 -21.84
N ARG A 16 14.61 2.09 -21.25
CA ARG A 16 15.69 2.71 -20.48
C ARG A 16 15.53 2.62 -18.96
N GLY A 17 14.39 2.17 -18.44
CA GLY A 17 14.10 2.04 -17.01
C GLY A 17 14.09 3.37 -16.25
N ARG A 18 13.86 4.50 -16.94
CA ARG A 18 13.76 5.82 -16.32
C ARG A 18 12.31 6.16 -16.03
N PRO A 19 11.95 6.50 -14.78
CA PRO A 19 10.59 6.88 -14.41
C PRO A 19 10.06 8.04 -15.27
N LEU A 20 8.74 8.10 -15.45
CA LEU A 20 8.08 9.32 -15.93
C LEU A 20 8.18 10.41 -14.88
N ASP A 21 8.34 11.66 -15.31
CA ASP A 21 8.22 12.83 -14.44
C ASP A 21 6.76 13.21 -14.18
N GLU A 22 6.54 14.20 -13.30
CA GLU A 22 5.19 14.64 -12.89
C GLU A 22 4.32 15.04 -14.08
N SER A 23 4.86 15.80 -15.04
CA SER A 23 4.12 16.28 -16.21
C SER A 23 3.74 15.14 -17.16
N GLN A 24 4.62 14.16 -17.31
CA GLN A 24 4.39 12.96 -18.10
C GLN A 24 3.37 12.03 -17.44
N VAL A 25 3.43 11.89 -16.11
CA VAL A 25 2.43 11.15 -15.32
C VAL A 25 1.05 11.79 -15.46
N LEU A 26 0.97 13.13 -15.38
CA LEU A 26 -0.29 13.86 -15.60
C LEU A 26 -0.85 13.55 -17.00
N ALA A 27 0.00 13.57 -18.03
CA ALA A 27 -0.45 13.26 -19.39
C ALA A 27 -0.99 11.82 -19.54
N VAL A 28 -0.46 10.85 -18.78
CA VAL A 28 -1.02 9.48 -18.72
C VAL A 28 -2.36 9.48 -17.99
N LEU A 29 -2.48 10.22 -16.87
CA LEU A 29 -3.73 10.35 -16.11
C LEU A 29 -4.84 11.05 -16.88
N GLU A 30 -4.50 11.88 -17.88
CA GLU A 30 -5.45 12.58 -18.75
C GLU A 30 -5.81 11.81 -20.04
N LEU A 31 -5.27 10.60 -20.23
CA LEU A 31 -5.63 9.78 -21.38
C LEU A 31 -7.14 9.53 -21.43
N PRO A 32 -7.77 9.58 -22.62
CA PRO A 32 -9.18 9.21 -22.77
C PRO A 32 -9.40 7.71 -22.48
N GLU A 33 -10.63 7.35 -22.15
CA GLU A 33 -10.97 5.99 -21.69
C GLU A 33 -10.61 4.90 -22.71
N ASP A 34 -10.76 5.17 -23.99
CA ASP A 34 -10.44 4.24 -25.08
C ASP A 34 -8.94 3.93 -25.20
N ARG A 35 -8.08 4.73 -24.55
CA ARG A 35 -6.63 4.53 -24.50
C ARG A 35 -6.13 3.90 -23.21
N VAL A 36 -7.00 3.71 -22.20
CA VAL A 36 -6.60 3.06 -20.93
C VAL A 36 -6.09 1.63 -21.14
N PRO A 37 -6.69 0.80 -22.01
CA PRO A 37 -6.15 -0.54 -22.28
C PRO A 37 -4.71 -0.53 -22.81
N GLU A 38 -4.36 0.40 -23.69
CA GLU A 38 -3.01 0.57 -24.22
C GLU A 38 -2.01 0.96 -23.10
N ALA A 39 -2.42 1.85 -22.19
CA ALA A 39 -1.61 2.25 -21.06
C ALA A 39 -1.38 1.08 -20.07
N LEU A 40 -2.40 0.26 -19.82
CA LEU A 40 -2.30 -0.94 -18.98
C LEU A 40 -1.37 -1.99 -19.59
N GLU A 41 -1.47 -2.23 -20.92
CA GLU A 41 -0.59 -3.14 -21.63
C GLU A 41 0.89 -2.71 -21.51
N LEU A 42 1.17 -1.43 -21.74
CA LEU A 42 2.52 -0.88 -21.56
C LEU A 42 3.01 -1.00 -20.10
N ALA A 43 2.15 -0.71 -19.13
CA ALA A 43 2.47 -0.85 -17.73
C ALA A 43 2.76 -2.32 -17.35
N HIS A 44 2.03 -3.27 -17.94
CA HIS A 44 2.32 -4.69 -17.80
C HIS A 44 3.70 -5.07 -18.37
N GLU A 45 4.02 -4.61 -19.57
CA GLU A 45 5.34 -4.83 -20.18
C GLU A 45 6.46 -4.27 -19.29
N VAL A 46 6.27 -3.06 -18.71
CA VAL A 46 7.20 -2.45 -17.76
C VAL A 46 7.35 -3.31 -16.50
N ARG A 47 6.25 -3.75 -15.91
CA ARG A 47 6.27 -4.66 -14.76
C ARG A 47 7.03 -5.94 -15.09
N MET A 48 6.71 -6.60 -16.21
CA MET A 48 7.36 -7.84 -16.61
C MET A 48 8.88 -7.66 -16.85
N ARG A 49 9.25 -6.53 -17.42
CA ARG A 49 10.66 -6.20 -17.72
C ARG A 49 11.50 -5.96 -16.47
N TRP A 50 10.93 -5.25 -15.48
CA TRP A 50 11.70 -4.72 -14.35
C TRP A 50 11.42 -5.41 -13.00
N CYS A 51 10.24 -6.00 -12.84
CA CYS A 51 9.83 -6.70 -11.61
C CYS A 51 9.65 -8.22 -11.83
N GLY A 52 9.50 -8.66 -13.08
CA GLY A 52 9.26 -10.08 -13.40
C GLY A 52 7.81 -10.53 -13.18
N PRO A 53 7.55 -11.85 -13.33
CA PRO A 53 6.19 -12.40 -13.30
C PRO A 53 5.65 -12.65 -11.88
N ALA A 54 6.51 -12.74 -10.88
CA ALA A 54 6.09 -13.10 -9.52
C ALA A 54 5.28 -12.00 -8.84
N VAL A 55 4.38 -12.41 -7.95
CA VAL A 55 3.52 -11.54 -7.13
C VAL A 55 3.82 -11.78 -5.66
N GLU A 56 4.09 -10.72 -4.91
CA GLU A 56 4.17 -10.79 -3.46
C GLU A 56 2.78 -10.85 -2.84
N VAL A 57 2.64 -11.70 -1.83
CA VAL A 57 1.39 -11.85 -1.07
C VAL A 57 1.67 -11.53 0.39
N GLU A 58 0.86 -10.64 0.95
CA GLU A 58 0.98 -10.18 2.33
C GLU A 58 -0.33 -10.38 3.08
N GLY A 59 -0.22 -10.71 4.37
CA GLY A 59 -1.35 -10.63 5.30
C GLY A 59 -1.16 -9.53 6.32
N ILE A 60 -2.25 -8.99 6.82
CA ILE A 60 -2.23 -7.93 7.83
C ILE A 60 -3.10 -8.28 9.03
N VAL A 61 -2.69 -7.84 10.21
CA VAL A 61 -3.49 -7.96 11.42
C VAL A 61 -3.48 -6.67 12.23
N SER A 62 -4.65 -6.29 12.75
CA SER A 62 -4.74 -5.16 13.67
C SER A 62 -4.49 -5.62 15.11
N ILE A 63 -3.29 -5.36 15.64
CA ILE A 63 -2.94 -5.65 17.04
C ILE A 63 -3.64 -4.69 17.99
N LYS A 64 -3.97 -3.48 17.53
CA LYS A 64 -4.80 -2.49 18.22
C LYS A 64 -5.70 -1.79 17.23
N THR A 65 -7.00 -1.99 17.34
CA THR A 65 -8.04 -1.40 16.49
C THR A 65 -8.71 -0.25 17.23
N GLY A 66 -9.02 0.84 16.50
CA GLY A 66 -9.83 1.97 16.96
C GLY A 66 -9.17 2.86 18.03
N GLY A 67 -9.80 4.00 18.30
CA GLY A 67 -9.35 4.97 19.30
C GLY A 67 -8.02 5.64 18.96
N CYS A 68 -7.66 5.78 17.69
CA CYS A 68 -6.51 6.55 17.25
C CYS A 68 -6.74 8.05 17.55
N PRO A 69 -5.75 8.78 18.10
CA PRO A 69 -5.91 10.20 18.42
C PRO A 69 -5.86 11.12 17.17
N GLU A 70 -5.49 10.58 16.01
CA GLU A 70 -5.37 11.31 14.75
C GLU A 70 -6.71 11.53 14.07
N ASP A 71 -6.80 12.56 13.22
CA ASP A 71 -8.01 12.97 12.51
C ASP A 71 -7.99 12.65 11.01
N CYS A 72 -7.28 11.64 10.58
CA CYS A 72 -7.26 11.25 9.17
C CYS A 72 -8.69 11.07 8.64
N HIS A 73 -9.12 11.94 7.72
CA HIS A 73 -10.53 12.11 7.31
C HIS A 73 -11.15 10.88 6.66
N PHE A 74 -10.35 9.95 6.16
CA PHE A 74 -10.79 8.67 5.61
C PHE A 74 -10.91 7.56 6.65
N CYS A 75 -10.29 7.74 7.85
CA CYS A 75 -9.99 6.62 8.73
C CYS A 75 -11.10 6.36 9.75
N SER A 76 -11.77 5.21 9.62
CA SER A 76 -12.79 4.77 10.57
C SER A 76 -12.25 4.38 11.95
N GLN A 77 -10.93 4.25 12.12
CA GLN A 77 -10.27 3.94 13.39
C GLN A 77 -9.96 5.18 14.25
N SER A 78 -10.18 6.38 13.70
CA SER A 78 -10.01 7.64 14.44
C SER A 78 -10.96 7.70 15.64
N GLY A 79 -10.43 8.01 16.82
CA GLY A 79 -11.24 8.29 18.01
C GLY A 79 -11.90 9.66 18.00
N ARG A 80 -11.65 10.48 16.96
CA ARG A 80 -12.25 11.80 16.78
C ARG A 80 -13.57 11.76 16.02
N PHE A 81 -13.90 10.62 15.39
CA PHE A 81 -15.10 10.44 14.58
C PHE A 81 -16.03 9.39 15.19
N GLN A 82 -17.32 9.52 14.92
CA GLN A 82 -18.34 8.56 15.38
C GLN A 82 -18.52 7.45 14.35
N THR A 83 -17.62 6.48 14.38
CA THR A 83 -17.65 5.31 13.50
C THR A 83 -18.09 4.06 14.28
N PRO A 84 -18.59 3.01 13.61
CA PRO A 84 -18.98 1.77 14.27
C PRO A 84 -17.79 0.91 14.74
N VAL A 85 -16.54 1.34 14.50
CA VAL A 85 -15.35 0.57 14.84
C VAL A 85 -15.16 0.53 16.35
N ARG A 86 -15.10 -0.69 16.90
CA ARG A 86 -14.85 -0.92 18.32
C ARG A 86 -13.36 -1.03 18.59
N ALA A 87 -12.93 -0.49 19.75
CA ALA A 87 -11.57 -0.67 20.21
C ALA A 87 -11.34 -2.13 20.62
N VAL A 88 -10.34 -2.76 20.00
CA VAL A 88 -9.93 -4.15 20.27
C VAL A 88 -8.41 -4.20 20.37
N ARG A 89 -7.89 -5.08 21.22
CA ARG A 89 -6.48 -5.50 21.24
C ARG A 89 -6.43 -7.01 21.15
N LEU A 90 -5.56 -7.54 20.28
CA LEU A 90 -5.30 -8.98 20.22
C LEU A 90 -4.21 -9.36 21.19
N ASP A 91 -4.31 -10.55 21.75
CA ASP A 91 -3.26 -11.18 22.56
C ASP A 91 -2.23 -11.89 21.66
N ILE A 92 -1.11 -12.29 22.26
CA ILE A 92 0.00 -12.93 21.53
C ILE A 92 -0.44 -14.24 20.85
N PRO A 93 -1.18 -15.17 21.53
CA PRO A 93 -1.64 -16.39 20.86
C PRO A 93 -2.48 -16.14 19.62
N ALA A 94 -3.38 -15.13 19.64
CA ALA A 94 -4.19 -14.77 18.48
C ALA A 94 -3.34 -14.19 17.33
N LEU A 95 -2.27 -13.44 17.66
CA LEU A 95 -1.34 -12.90 16.67
C LEU A 95 -0.51 -14.00 16.00
N VAL A 96 0.01 -14.97 16.78
CA VAL A 96 0.74 -16.14 16.24
C VAL A 96 -0.17 -16.98 15.34
N GLU A 97 -1.41 -17.23 15.76
CA GLU A 97 -2.37 -17.98 14.95
C GLU A 97 -2.70 -17.25 13.61
N ALA A 98 -2.87 -15.93 13.66
CA ALA A 98 -3.07 -15.13 12.45
C ALA A 98 -1.86 -15.19 11.51
N ALA A 99 -0.63 -15.13 12.06
CA ALA A 99 0.59 -15.28 11.27
C ALA A 99 0.68 -16.68 10.62
N ARG A 100 0.34 -17.73 11.37
CA ARG A 100 0.32 -19.12 10.85
C ARG A 100 -0.68 -19.27 9.72
N GLN A 101 -1.89 -18.74 9.87
CA GLN A 101 -2.92 -18.76 8.82
C GLN A 101 -2.47 -17.99 7.58
N THR A 102 -1.82 -16.84 7.76
CA THR A 102 -1.25 -16.05 6.67
C THR A 102 -0.15 -16.83 5.94
N ALA A 103 0.82 -17.38 6.64
CA ALA A 103 1.89 -18.19 6.04
C ALA A 103 1.36 -19.39 5.26
N ALA A 104 0.27 -20.03 5.76
CA ALA A 104 -0.37 -21.16 5.07
C ALA A 104 -0.98 -20.79 3.71
N THR A 105 -1.22 -19.52 3.42
CA THR A 105 -1.66 -19.03 2.09
C THR A 105 -0.51 -18.90 1.08
N GLY A 106 0.73 -19.10 1.51
CA GLY A 106 1.94 -18.83 0.73
C GLY A 106 2.38 -17.37 0.80
N ALA A 107 1.78 -16.55 1.69
CA ALA A 107 2.21 -15.18 1.93
C ALA A 107 3.65 -15.13 2.48
N THR A 108 4.42 -14.18 1.99
CA THR A 108 5.81 -13.97 2.37
C THR A 108 5.99 -12.94 3.47
N GLU A 109 4.96 -12.15 3.75
CA GLU A 109 5.00 -11.10 4.76
C GLU A 109 3.72 -11.03 5.59
N PHE A 110 3.88 -10.73 6.88
CA PHE A 110 2.80 -10.53 7.83
C PHE A 110 2.99 -9.21 8.57
N CYS A 111 2.05 -8.28 8.40
CA CYS A 111 2.15 -6.93 8.95
C CYS A 111 1.33 -6.76 10.22
N LEU A 112 2.00 -6.32 11.30
CA LEU A 112 1.41 -5.92 12.57
C LEU A 112 1.01 -4.45 12.53
N VAL A 113 -0.30 -4.16 12.56
CA VAL A 113 -0.84 -2.80 12.41
C VAL A 113 -1.48 -2.31 13.71
N ALA A 114 -1.20 -1.08 14.13
CA ALA A 114 -1.85 -0.46 15.29
C ALA A 114 -2.45 0.91 14.95
N ALA A 115 -3.68 1.14 15.41
CA ALA A 115 -4.37 2.44 15.29
C ALA A 115 -3.86 3.41 16.36
N VAL A 116 -2.72 4.07 16.09
CA VAL A 116 -2.04 5.01 16.99
C VAL A 116 -1.37 6.13 16.18
N ARG A 117 -1.05 7.26 16.84
CA ARG A 117 -0.13 8.26 16.27
C ARG A 117 1.31 7.73 16.20
N GLY A 118 1.75 7.09 17.26
CA GLY A 118 3.03 6.42 17.46
C GLY A 118 2.92 5.47 18.64
N PRO A 119 3.76 4.45 18.74
CA PRO A 119 3.66 3.44 19.79
C PRO A 119 4.11 4.00 21.14
N ASP A 120 3.35 3.70 22.18
CA ASP A 120 3.79 3.86 23.56
C ASP A 120 4.62 2.64 24.03
N GLU A 121 5.24 2.72 25.22
CA GLU A 121 6.07 1.65 25.75
C GLU A 121 5.29 0.33 25.90
N ARG A 122 4.00 0.40 26.26
CA ARG A 122 3.15 -0.79 26.38
C ARG A 122 2.92 -1.46 25.03
N LEU A 123 2.72 -0.68 23.97
CA LEU A 123 2.56 -1.20 22.63
C LEU A 123 3.88 -1.75 22.10
N MET A 124 5.01 -1.08 22.36
CA MET A 124 6.34 -1.59 21.99
C MET A 124 6.64 -2.93 22.68
N ALA A 125 6.32 -3.06 23.97
CA ALA A 125 6.45 -4.34 24.67
C ALA A 125 5.59 -5.44 24.04
N GLN A 126 4.33 -5.14 23.68
CA GLN A 126 3.46 -6.09 22.97
C GLN A 126 4.02 -6.48 21.60
N VAL A 127 4.57 -5.52 20.85
CA VAL A 127 5.18 -5.78 19.52
C VAL A 127 6.41 -6.68 19.71
N ARG A 128 7.27 -6.40 20.67
CA ARG A 128 8.45 -7.22 20.98
C ARG A 128 8.08 -8.67 21.28
N ASP A 129 7.09 -8.87 22.16
CA ASP A 129 6.61 -10.21 22.51
C ASP A 129 5.97 -10.92 21.33
N ALA A 130 5.19 -10.19 20.48
CA ALA A 130 4.56 -10.73 19.29
C ALA A 130 5.59 -11.14 18.24
N VAL A 131 6.57 -10.27 17.94
CA VAL A 131 7.62 -10.56 16.96
C VAL A 131 8.41 -11.80 17.38
N ALA A 132 8.85 -11.88 18.65
CA ALA A 132 9.58 -13.04 19.14
C ALA A 132 8.74 -14.33 19.04
N ALA A 133 7.48 -14.31 19.48
CA ALA A 133 6.62 -15.48 19.44
C ALA A 133 6.30 -15.93 17.98
N ILE A 134 6.13 -15.00 17.04
CA ILE A 134 5.89 -15.34 15.63
C ILE A 134 7.16 -15.94 15.03
N GLN A 135 8.34 -15.35 15.25
CA GLN A 135 9.61 -15.85 14.71
C GLN A 135 9.96 -17.24 15.24
N ASP A 136 9.56 -17.58 16.46
CA ASP A 136 9.78 -18.91 17.05
C ASP A 136 8.92 -20.01 16.38
N GLU A 137 7.75 -19.66 15.80
CA GLU A 137 6.77 -20.64 15.37
C GLU A 137 6.44 -20.61 13.87
N VAL A 138 6.69 -19.46 13.19
CA VAL A 138 6.25 -19.22 11.82
C VAL A 138 7.38 -18.65 10.99
N GLU A 139 7.68 -19.30 9.87
CA GLU A 139 8.65 -18.78 8.89
C GLU A 139 7.94 -17.79 7.96
N ILE A 140 8.04 -16.48 8.28
CA ILE A 140 7.43 -15.39 7.52
C ILE A 140 8.16 -14.08 7.86
N ASN A 141 8.31 -13.16 6.89
CA ASN A 141 8.82 -11.82 7.16
C ASN A 141 7.79 -11.02 7.98
N ILE A 142 8.27 -10.23 8.93
CA ILE A 142 7.41 -9.39 9.76
C ILE A 142 7.54 -7.93 9.33
N ALA A 143 6.41 -7.32 8.96
CA ALA A 143 6.29 -5.89 8.78
C ALA A 143 5.55 -5.24 9.96
N CYS A 144 5.75 -3.94 10.15
CA CYS A 144 5.03 -3.16 11.15
C CYS A 144 4.46 -1.87 10.58
N SER A 145 3.27 -1.46 11.08
CA SER A 145 2.64 -0.18 10.83
C SER A 145 2.12 0.41 12.14
N LEU A 146 2.98 1.16 12.84
CA LEU A 146 2.75 1.63 14.22
C LEU A 146 2.70 3.17 14.30
N GLY A 147 2.53 3.87 13.16
CA GLY A 147 2.51 5.32 13.12
C GLY A 147 3.89 5.95 13.09
N ILE A 148 4.01 7.17 13.65
CA ILE A 148 5.25 7.95 13.68
C ILE A 148 6.20 7.38 14.74
N LEU A 149 7.46 7.14 14.35
CA LEU A 149 8.47 6.55 15.22
C LEU A 149 9.45 7.58 15.75
N THR A 150 9.87 7.41 17.00
CA THR A 150 11.12 7.98 17.49
C THR A 150 12.31 7.12 17.02
N ARG A 151 13.53 7.69 17.02
CA ARG A 151 14.75 6.95 16.66
C ARG A 151 14.91 5.67 17.51
N ALA A 152 14.71 5.75 18.81
CA ALA A 152 14.86 4.59 19.70
C ALA A 152 13.86 3.46 19.38
N GLN A 153 12.62 3.81 19.02
CA GLN A 153 11.62 2.83 18.59
C GLN A 153 11.98 2.17 17.26
N ALA A 154 12.46 2.94 16.29
CA ALA A 154 12.90 2.41 15.01
C ALA A 154 14.14 1.52 15.14
N GLU A 155 15.13 1.91 15.98
CA GLU A 155 16.29 1.07 16.33
C GLU A 155 15.88 -0.25 16.98
N GLU A 156 14.89 -0.21 17.89
CA GLU A 156 14.36 -1.42 18.52
C GLU A 156 13.68 -2.34 17.48
N LEU A 157 12.83 -1.81 16.58
CA LEU A 157 12.18 -2.61 15.55
C LEU A 157 13.20 -3.25 14.60
N ALA A 158 14.21 -2.51 14.18
CA ALA A 158 15.29 -3.05 13.35
C ALA A 158 16.07 -4.17 14.09
N ALA A 159 16.37 -3.97 15.36
CA ALA A 159 17.05 -4.97 16.21
C ALA A 159 16.20 -6.24 16.44
N LEU A 160 14.88 -6.14 16.42
CA LEU A 160 13.95 -7.27 16.48
C LEU A 160 13.86 -8.05 15.15
N GLY A 161 14.48 -7.55 14.06
CA GLY A 161 14.41 -8.18 12.75
C GLY A 161 13.10 -7.87 12.01
N VAL A 162 12.48 -6.72 12.29
CA VAL A 162 11.37 -6.23 11.46
C VAL A 162 11.91 -5.93 10.07
N HIS A 163 11.37 -6.62 9.06
CA HIS A 163 11.83 -6.56 7.69
C HIS A 163 11.42 -5.25 7.00
N ARG A 164 10.15 -4.85 7.13
CA ARG A 164 9.56 -3.71 6.44
C ARG A 164 8.74 -2.84 7.40
N TYR A 165 8.78 -1.53 7.19
CA TYR A 165 7.93 -0.60 7.93
C TYR A 165 6.96 0.12 7.01
N ASN A 166 5.66 -0.05 7.28
CA ASN A 166 4.57 0.52 6.47
C ASN A 166 4.16 1.87 7.05
N HIS A 167 4.45 2.96 6.32
CA HIS A 167 4.09 4.31 6.74
C HIS A 167 3.71 5.17 5.52
N ASN A 168 2.43 5.20 5.20
CA ASN A 168 1.93 5.90 4.03
C ASN A 168 2.08 7.43 4.15
N LEU A 169 2.33 8.11 3.03
CA LEU A 169 2.12 9.55 2.88
C LEU A 169 0.64 9.91 2.67
N GLU A 170 -0.17 8.92 2.34
CA GLU A 170 -1.62 8.97 2.08
C GLU A 170 -1.99 9.71 0.79
N THR A 171 -1.38 10.83 0.48
CA THR A 171 -1.66 11.65 -0.70
C THR A 171 -0.50 12.62 -0.99
N ALA A 172 -0.63 13.41 -2.07
CA ALA A 172 0.30 14.49 -2.39
C ALA A 172 0.46 15.50 -1.25
N ARG A 173 1.66 16.05 -1.10
CA ARG A 173 1.95 17.08 -0.11
C ARG A 173 0.98 18.28 -0.19
N SER A 174 0.64 18.69 -1.42
CA SER A 174 -0.29 19.82 -1.64
C SER A 174 -1.73 19.52 -1.21
N HIS A 175 -2.15 18.22 -1.23
CA HIS A 175 -3.49 17.80 -0.82
C HIS A 175 -3.56 17.38 0.66
N PHE A 176 -2.44 17.02 1.27
CA PHE A 176 -2.36 16.45 2.61
C PHE A 176 -3.10 17.27 3.70
N PRO A 177 -3.05 18.62 3.72
CA PRO A 177 -3.76 19.41 4.73
C PRO A 177 -5.30 19.27 4.68
N ARG A 178 -5.86 18.76 3.59
CA ARG A 178 -7.30 18.45 3.48
C ARG A 178 -7.64 17.06 4.03
N VAL A 179 -6.64 16.21 4.19
CA VAL A 179 -6.80 14.81 4.61
C VAL A 179 -6.50 14.63 6.09
N VAL A 180 -5.50 15.34 6.61
CA VAL A 180 -5.04 15.22 8.01
C VAL A 180 -4.67 16.62 8.53
N THR A 181 -5.05 16.93 9.79
CA THR A 181 -4.68 18.19 10.45
C THR A 181 -3.89 18.00 11.75
N THR A 182 -3.83 16.79 12.28
CA THR A 182 -3.20 16.48 13.57
C THR A 182 -1.71 16.17 13.49
N HIS A 183 -1.19 15.95 12.29
CA HIS A 183 0.24 15.84 11.99
C HIS A 183 0.51 16.29 10.55
N THR A 184 1.78 16.46 10.19
CA THR A 184 2.19 16.97 8.89
C THR A 184 2.69 15.86 7.96
N TRP A 185 2.76 16.18 6.68
CA TRP A 185 3.36 15.33 5.67
C TRP A 185 4.86 15.13 5.96
N GLU A 186 5.54 16.15 6.46
CA GLU A 186 6.95 16.14 6.83
C GLU A 186 7.23 15.18 8.00
N GLU A 187 6.38 15.15 9.03
CA GLU A 187 6.52 14.18 10.14
C GLU A 187 6.44 12.72 9.65
N ARG A 188 5.67 12.45 8.59
CA ARG A 188 5.66 11.13 7.95
C ARG A 188 6.95 10.86 7.20
N MET A 189 7.45 11.83 6.45
CA MET A 189 8.73 11.72 5.74
C MET A 189 9.90 11.43 6.69
N GLU A 190 9.97 12.14 7.82
CA GLU A 190 11.01 11.90 8.84
C GLU A 190 11.01 10.44 9.32
N THR A 191 9.83 9.84 9.48
CA THR A 191 9.71 8.41 9.85
C THR A 191 10.25 7.50 8.72
N LEU A 192 9.92 7.78 7.45
CA LEU A 192 10.40 6.98 6.31
C LEU A 192 11.92 7.06 6.14
N GLU A 193 12.49 8.26 6.31
CA GLU A 193 13.94 8.48 6.27
C GLU A 193 14.65 7.69 7.37
N LEU A 194 14.10 7.73 8.59
CA LEU A 194 14.62 7.00 9.73
C LEU A 194 14.58 5.47 9.53
N VAL A 195 13.47 4.94 9.00
CA VAL A 195 13.30 3.52 8.68
C VAL A 195 14.39 3.06 7.69
N ARG A 196 14.60 3.84 6.62
CA ARG A 196 15.62 3.54 5.61
C ARG A 196 17.04 3.61 6.17
N GLU A 197 17.33 4.64 6.98
CA GLU A 197 18.63 4.79 7.64
C GLU A 197 19.02 3.56 8.47
N LEU A 198 18.02 2.92 9.08
CA LEU A 198 18.20 1.75 9.95
C LEU A 198 18.12 0.41 9.20
N GLY A 199 18.01 0.44 7.87
CA GLY A 199 18.11 -0.75 7.02
C GLY A 199 16.82 -1.59 6.93
N MET A 200 15.70 -1.09 7.39
CA MET A 200 14.39 -1.70 7.12
C MET A 200 13.89 -1.29 5.73
N GLU A 201 13.15 -2.16 5.06
CA GLU A 201 12.46 -1.79 3.82
C GLU A 201 11.36 -0.76 4.09
N VAL A 202 11.19 0.15 3.15
CA VAL A 202 10.21 1.24 3.20
C VAL A 202 8.98 0.87 2.38
N CYS A 203 7.84 0.69 3.05
CA CYS A 203 6.54 0.62 2.39
C CYS A 203 5.81 1.96 2.57
N CYS A 204 5.58 2.67 1.47
CA CYS A 204 5.00 4.00 1.48
C CYS A 204 4.11 4.24 0.27
N GLY A 205 2.84 4.40 0.49
CA GLY A 205 1.85 4.71 -0.54
C GLY A 205 0.75 5.61 0.00
N GLY A 206 -0.46 5.40 -0.49
CA GLY A 206 -1.60 6.22 -0.06
C GLY A 206 -2.93 5.75 -0.63
N ILE A 207 -3.89 6.67 -0.60
CA ILE A 207 -5.28 6.44 -0.99
C ILE A 207 -5.64 7.39 -2.14
N VAL A 208 -6.20 6.84 -3.19
CA VAL A 208 -6.71 7.58 -4.36
C VAL A 208 -8.23 7.71 -4.24
N GLY A 209 -8.78 8.85 -4.66
CA GLY A 209 -10.21 9.14 -4.61
C GLY A 209 -10.64 9.95 -3.38
N MET A 210 -9.70 10.62 -2.70
CA MET A 210 -9.97 11.51 -1.55
C MET A 210 -10.30 12.96 -1.95
N GLY A 211 -10.67 13.19 -3.21
CA GLY A 211 -10.99 14.51 -3.75
C GLY A 211 -9.77 15.29 -4.26
N GLU A 212 -8.64 14.62 -4.43
CA GLU A 212 -7.46 15.15 -5.10
C GLU A 212 -7.70 15.36 -6.61
N THR A 213 -7.04 16.35 -7.19
CA THR A 213 -7.02 16.57 -8.65
C THR A 213 -6.06 15.60 -9.34
N LEU A 214 -6.18 15.41 -10.68
CA LEU A 214 -5.21 14.63 -11.45
C LEU A 214 -3.78 15.19 -11.33
N ALA A 215 -3.63 16.50 -11.26
CA ALA A 215 -2.33 17.14 -11.03
C ALA A 215 -1.75 16.76 -9.65
N GLN A 216 -2.58 16.75 -8.60
CA GLN A 216 -2.14 16.29 -7.27
C GLN A 216 -1.84 14.79 -7.25
N ARG A 217 -2.55 13.97 -8.02
CA ARG A 217 -2.25 12.56 -8.16
C ARG A 217 -0.90 12.34 -8.90
N ALA A 218 -0.61 13.15 -9.91
CA ALA A 218 0.70 13.16 -10.58
C ALA A 218 1.83 13.63 -9.65
N GLU A 219 1.60 14.70 -8.88
CA GLU A 219 2.52 15.15 -7.82
C GLU A 219 2.83 14.01 -6.84
N PHE A 220 1.81 13.26 -6.39
CA PHE A 220 1.99 12.16 -5.46
C PHE A 220 2.85 11.03 -6.06
N ALA A 221 2.59 10.64 -7.31
CA ALA A 221 3.40 9.64 -8.00
C ALA A 221 4.87 10.09 -8.16
N ALA A 222 5.09 11.37 -8.49
CA ALA A 222 6.44 11.95 -8.59
C ALA A 222 7.16 12.00 -7.23
N GLN A 223 6.45 12.34 -6.14
CA GLN A 223 6.98 12.32 -4.78
C GLN A 223 7.38 10.90 -4.37
N LEU A 224 6.55 9.89 -4.63
CA LEU A 224 6.89 8.48 -4.39
C LEU A 224 8.09 8.04 -5.24
N SER A 225 8.16 8.45 -6.51
CA SER A 225 9.31 8.16 -7.38
C SER A 225 10.61 8.75 -6.84
N ALA A 226 10.56 9.96 -6.27
CA ALA A 226 11.73 10.61 -5.66
C ALA A 226 12.16 9.92 -4.35
N ILE A 227 11.20 9.45 -3.55
CA ILE A 227 11.46 8.67 -2.32
C ILE A 227 12.02 7.30 -2.66
N ALA A 228 11.62 6.72 -3.79
CA ALA A 228 11.99 5.37 -4.22
C ALA A 228 11.77 4.32 -3.10
N PRO A 229 10.52 4.14 -2.61
CA PRO A 229 10.24 3.12 -1.61
C PRO A 229 10.36 1.72 -2.24
N ASP A 230 10.60 0.72 -1.41
CA ASP A 230 10.65 -0.67 -1.83
C ASP A 230 9.26 -1.13 -2.28
N GLU A 231 8.22 -0.65 -1.59
CA GLU A 231 6.84 -0.97 -1.90
C GLU A 231 5.90 0.25 -1.81
N VAL A 232 4.94 0.30 -2.74
CA VAL A 232 3.86 1.29 -2.77
C VAL A 232 2.50 0.59 -2.73
N PRO A 233 1.79 0.61 -1.59
CA PRO A 233 0.38 0.21 -1.55
C PRO A 233 -0.49 1.27 -2.21
N LEU A 234 -1.26 0.86 -3.21
CA LEU A 234 -2.33 1.64 -3.80
C LEU A 234 -3.66 1.23 -3.18
N ASN A 235 -4.19 2.12 -2.34
CA ASN A 235 -5.53 2.01 -1.81
C ASN A 235 -6.48 2.89 -2.64
N PHE A 236 -7.73 2.48 -2.69
CA PHE A 236 -8.82 3.30 -3.22
C PHE A 236 -9.76 3.65 -2.06
N LEU A 237 -10.27 4.88 -2.04
CA LEU A 237 -11.14 5.31 -0.94
C LEU A 237 -12.37 4.40 -0.84
N ASP A 238 -12.55 3.81 0.33
CA ASP A 238 -13.80 3.20 0.77
C ASP A 238 -14.49 4.21 1.71
N PRO A 239 -15.48 4.99 1.25
CA PRO A 239 -16.13 6.01 2.05
C PRO A 239 -16.85 5.39 3.25
N ARG A 240 -16.35 5.65 4.46
CA ARG A 240 -16.89 5.04 5.69
C ARG A 240 -17.84 5.99 6.40
N PRO A 241 -19.09 5.58 6.67
CA PRO A 241 -20.04 6.39 7.41
C PRO A 241 -19.47 6.88 8.76
N GLY A 242 -19.68 8.15 9.06
CA GLY A 242 -19.20 8.80 10.28
C GLY A 242 -17.78 9.39 10.18
N THR A 243 -17.08 9.18 9.06
CA THR A 243 -15.83 9.89 8.76
C THR A 243 -16.12 11.15 7.91
N PRO A 244 -15.22 12.18 7.91
CA PRO A 244 -15.40 13.35 7.04
C PRO A 244 -15.50 13.04 5.55
N PHE A 245 -14.85 11.96 5.07
CA PHE A 245 -14.91 11.52 3.68
C PHE A 245 -15.99 10.45 3.42
N GLY A 246 -16.88 10.20 4.40
CA GLY A 246 -17.92 9.18 4.31
C GLY A 246 -18.96 9.40 3.22
N ASP A 247 -19.12 10.64 2.74
CA ASP A 247 -20.07 11.02 1.70
C ASP A 247 -19.41 11.23 0.32
N LEU A 248 -18.10 11.00 0.19
CA LEU A 248 -17.42 11.06 -1.10
C LEU A 248 -17.87 9.89 -1.99
N SER A 249 -17.93 10.14 -3.30
CA SER A 249 -18.19 9.09 -4.27
C SER A 249 -17.00 8.14 -4.39
N VAL A 250 -17.30 6.86 -4.60
CA VAL A 250 -16.29 5.87 -4.99
C VAL A 250 -15.66 6.27 -6.32
N LEU A 251 -14.35 6.11 -6.43
CA LEU A 251 -13.62 6.40 -7.64
C LEU A 251 -14.11 5.50 -8.79
N ASP A 252 -14.22 6.06 -9.98
CA ASP A 252 -14.54 5.30 -11.19
C ASP A 252 -13.45 4.25 -11.49
N ALA A 253 -13.86 3.07 -11.97
CA ALA A 253 -12.95 1.97 -12.23
C ALA A 253 -11.92 2.29 -13.34
N GLN A 254 -12.31 3.04 -14.39
CA GLN A 254 -11.38 3.45 -15.45
C GLN A 254 -10.35 4.45 -14.94
N ASP A 255 -10.75 5.36 -14.05
CA ASP A 255 -9.81 6.28 -13.38
C ASP A 255 -8.84 5.54 -12.46
N ALA A 256 -9.31 4.51 -11.76
CA ALA A 256 -8.45 3.65 -10.93
C ALA A 256 -7.44 2.88 -11.77
N LEU A 257 -7.87 2.27 -12.88
CA LEU A 257 -7.01 1.54 -13.82
C LEU A 257 -5.97 2.46 -14.47
N ARG A 258 -6.38 3.64 -14.92
CA ARG A 258 -5.48 4.68 -15.46
C ARG A 258 -4.44 5.09 -14.42
N THR A 259 -4.84 5.20 -13.16
CA THR A 259 -3.92 5.51 -12.04
C THR A 259 -2.90 4.40 -11.83
N ILE A 260 -3.31 3.13 -11.87
CA ILE A 260 -2.40 1.98 -11.76
C ILE A 260 -1.33 2.04 -12.86
N ALA A 261 -1.74 2.24 -14.12
CA ALA A 261 -0.80 2.37 -15.23
C ALA A 261 0.17 3.54 -15.04
N ALA A 262 -0.34 4.72 -14.68
CA ALA A 262 0.48 5.91 -14.44
C ALA A 262 1.50 5.70 -13.31
N PHE A 263 1.10 5.08 -12.19
CA PHE A 263 1.99 4.78 -11.08
C PHE A 263 3.05 3.74 -11.47
N ARG A 264 2.71 2.70 -12.24
CA ARG A 264 3.72 1.76 -12.74
C ARG A 264 4.75 2.44 -13.64
N LEU A 265 4.34 3.38 -14.47
CA LEU A 265 5.24 4.13 -15.34
C LEU A 265 6.11 5.14 -14.56
N ALA A 266 5.62 5.64 -13.43
CA ALA A 266 6.40 6.48 -12.50
C ALA A 266 7.31 5.67 -11.56
N LEU A 267 7.03 4.39 -11.36
CA LEU A 267 7.69 3.51 -10.38
C LEU A 267 8.02 2.15 -11.03
N PRO A 268 8.90 2.12 -12.04
CA PRO A 268 9.07 0.93 -12.89
C PRO A 268 9.62 -0.30 -12.15
N ARG A 269 10.34 -0.11 -11.04
CA ARG A 269 11.02 -1.17 -10.29
C ARG A 269 10.43 -1.45 -8.92
N THR A 270 9.56 -0.58 -8.43
CA THR A 270 8.94 -0.64 -7.11
C THR A 270 7.85 -1.73 -7.08
N ILE A 271 7.69 -2.40 -5.95
CA ILE A 271 6.56 -3.27 -5.71
C ILE A 271 5.29 -2.40 -5.62
N LEU A 272 4.36 -2.55 -6.57
CA LEU A 272 3.05 -1.92 -6.50
C LEU A 272 2.04 -2.93 -5.97
N ARG A 273 1.44 -2.62 -4.82
CA ARG A 273 0.55 -3.53 -4.10
C ARG A 273 -0.90 -3.08 -4.15
N PHE A 274 -1.79 -3.98 -4.50
CA PHE A 274 -3.20 -3.82 -4.17
C PHE A 274 -3.42 -3.88 -2.67
N ALA A 275 -4.11 -2.87 -2.15
CA ALA A 275 -4.48 -2.78 -0.75
C ALA A 275 -5.99 -2.50 -0.62
N GLY A 276 -6.43 -1.72 0.38
CA GLY A 276 -7.85 -1.53 0.66
C GLY A 276 -8.64 -0.82 -0.45
N GLY A 277 -9.93 -1.13 -0.55
CA GLY A 277 -10.89 -0.46 -1.44
C GLY A 277 -10.95 -0.99 -2.87
N ARG A 278 -10.08 -1.91 -3.28
CA ARG A 278 -10.07 -2.45 -4.66
C ARG A 278 -11.38 -3.17 -5.01
N GLU A 279 -11.96 -3.89 -4.06
CA GLU A 279 -13.20 -4.64 -4.28
C GLU A 279 -14.37 -3.72 -4.62
N LEU A 280 -14.44 -2.58 -3.93
CA LEU A 280 -15.49 -1.59 -4.13
C LEU A 280 -15.28 -0.80 -5.44
N THR A 281 -14.04 -0.42 -5.72
CA THR A 281 -13.69 0.45 -6.86
C THR A 281 -13.56 -0.32 -8.17
N LEU A 282 -12.91 -1.48 -8.14
CA LEU A 282 -12.55 -2.23 -9.34
C LEU A 282 -13.45 -3.45 -9.58
N GLY A 283 -13.99 -4.05 -8.53
CA GLY A 283 -14.66 -5.35 -8.61
C GLY A 283 -13.71 -6.45 -9.14
N ASP A 284 -14.26 -7.57 -9.57
CA ASP A 284 -13.46 -8.70 -10.04
C ASP A 284 -12.73 -8.43 -11.36
N LEU A 285 -13.43 -7.83 -12.32
CA LEU A 285 -12.86 -7.54 -13.64
C LEU A 285 -11.75 -6.49 -13.56
N GLY A 286 -12.01 -5.38 -12.87
CA GLY A 286 -11.00 -4.34 -12.72
C GLY A 286 -9.81 -4.78 -11.86
N THR A 287 -10.01 -5.66 -10.87
CA THR A 287 -8.90 -6.29 -10.12
C THR A 287 -8.01 -7.10 -11.05
N ARG A 288 -8.61 -7.93 -11.94
CA ARG A 288 -7.90 -8.68 -12.98
C ARG A 288 -7.10 -7.75 -13.90
N ASP A 289 -7.74 -6.69 -14.42
CA ASP A 289 -7.12 -5.74 -15.33
C ASP A 289 -5.98 -4.97 -14.65
N GLY A 290 -6.12 -4.61 -13.37
CA GLY A 290 -5.06 -3.96 -12.61
C GLY A 290 -3.84 -4.87 -12.37
N MET A 291 -4.04 -6.17 -12.11
CA MET A 291 -2.95 -7.15 -12.07
C MET A 291 -2.22 -7.24 -13.40
N LEU A 292 -2.96 -7.24 -14.51
CA LEU A 292 -2.39 -7.18 -15.86
C LEU A 292 -1.89 -5.77 -16.22
N GLY A 293 -2.23 -4.75 -15.45
CA GLY A 293 -1.88 -3.34 -15.67
C GLY A 293 -0.68 -2.84 -14.86
N GLY A 294 0.06 -3.72 -14.18
CA GLY A 294 1.29 -3.32 -13.49
C GLY A 294 1.38 -3.60 -12.00
N ILE A 295 0.31 -4.05 -11.35
CA ILE A 295 0.35 -4.50 -9.96
C ILE A 295 1.15 -5.81 -9.85
N ASN A 296 2.00 -5.93 -8.84
CA ASN A 296 2.81 -7.13 -8.58
C ASN A 296 2.87 -7.53 -7.09
N ALA A 297 1.95 -7.02 -6.28
CA ALA A 297 1.73 -7.49 -4.92
C ALA A 297 0.26 -7.31 -4.50
N MET A 298 -0.19 -8.04 -3.48
CA MET A 298 -1.53 -7.90 -2.92
C MET A 298 -1.61 -8.31 -1.45
N ILE A 299 -2.49 -7.63 -0.72
CA ILE A 299 -2.95 -8.08 0.59
C ILE A 299 -4.05 -9.11 0.36
N VAL A 300 -3.94 -10.28 1.00
CA VAL A 300 -4.97 -11.33 0.97
C VAL A 300 -5.73 -11.38 2.29
N GLY A 301 -6.97 -11.82 2.22
CA GLY A 301 -7.84 -11.92 3.38
C GLY A 301 -8.46 -10.59 3.79
N ASN A 302 -8.84 -10.51 5.07
CA ASN A 302 -9.51 -9.33 5.58
C ASN A 302 -8.54 -8.17 5.81
N TYR A 303 -9.02 -6.96 5.52
CA TYR A 303 -8.36 -5.73 5.92
C TYR A 303 -8.63 -5.41 7.41
N LEU A 304 -8.07 -4.31 7.91
CA LEU A 304 -8.11 -3.97 9.34
C LEU A 304 -9.54 -3.78 9.89
N THR A 305 -10.43 -3.19 9.10
CA THR A 305 -11.82 -2.86 9.50
C THR A 305 -12.85 -3.25 8.45
N THR A 306 -12.43 -3.83 7.33
CA THR A 306 -13.28 -4.25 6.23
C THR A 306 -12.98 -5.68 5.81
N LEU A 307 -13.98 -6.34 5.25
CA LEU A 307 -13.78 -7.64 4.63
C LEU A 307 -13.09 -7.45 3.28
N GLY A 308 -12.04 -8.23 3.02
CA GLY A 308 -11.43 -8.38 1.72
C GLY A 308 -11.99 -9.62 1.00
N ARG A 309 -11.40 -9.94 -0.15
CA ARG A 309 -11.63 -11.24 -0.81
C ARG A 309 -11.02 -12.36 0.03
N SER A 310 -11.56 -13.57 -0.11
CA SER A 310 -10.90 -14.70 0.54
C SER A 310 -9.52 -14.96 -0.08
N PRO A 311 -8.54 -15.42 0.69
CA PRO A 311 -7.22 -15.77 0.14
C PRO A 311 -7.31 -16.74 -1.06
N GLU A 312 -8.24 -17.70 -1.01
CA GLU A 312 -8.44 -18.68 -2.07
C GLU A 312 -8.89 -18.02 -3.39
N GLN A 313 -9.74 -16.99 -3.32
CA GLN A 313 -10.19 -16.26 -4.51
C GLN A 313 -9.03 -15.47 -5.14
N ASP A 314 -8.19 -14.86 -4.34
CA ASP A 314 -7.02 -14.12 -4.84
C ASP A 314 -5.96 -15.06 -5.42
N LEU A 315 -5.66 -16.18 -4.75
CA LEU A 315 -4.73 -17.20 -5.26
C LEU A 315 -5.25 -17.87 -6.54
N ALA A 316 -6.58 -18.08 -6.63
CA ALA A 316 -7.19 -18.59 -7.86
C ALA A 316 -7.04 -17.60 -9.03
N LEU A 317 -7.21 -16.29 -8.77
CA LEU A 317 -6.95 -15.25 -9.76
C LEU A 317 -5.49 -15.25 -10.23
N LEU A 318 -4.52 -15.32 -9.31
CA LEU A 318 -3.10 -15.41 -9.68
C LEU A 318 -2.80 -16.63 -10.53
N THR A 319 -3.40 -17.78 -10.19
CA THR A 319 -3.27 -19.02 -10.97
C THR A 319 -3.85 -18.86 -12.37
N GLU A 320 -5.06 -18.29 -12.51
CA GLU A 320 -5.70 -17.99 -13.78
C GLU A 320 -4.82 -17.09 -14.67
N LEU A 321 -4.19 -16.08 -14.07
CA LEU A 321 -3.31 -15.13 -14.75
C LEU A 321 -1.91 -15.67 -15.02
N SER A 322 -1.60 -16.89 -14.59
CA SER A 322 -0.25 -17.47 -14.66
C SER A 322 0.81 -16.61 -13.97
N MET A 323 0.44 -15.99 -12.85
CA MET A 323 1.30 -15.16 -12.02
C MET A 323 1.73 -15.96 -10.78
N PRO A 324 2.98 -16.47 -10.71
CA PRO A 324 3.44 -17.23 -9.55
C PRO A 324 3.53 -16.34 -8.30
N VAL A 325 3.17 -16.89 -7.15
CA VAL A 325 3.45 -16.25 -5.87
C VAL A 325 4.96 -16.29 -5.63
N LYS A 326 5.55 -15.17 -5.22
CA LYS A 326 6.97 -15.05 -4.91
C LYS A 326 7.30 -15.93 -3.68
N ALA A 327 8.38 -16.68 -3.73
CA ALA A 327 8.80 -17.49 -2.58
C ALA A 327 9.48 -16.62 -1.51
N LEU A 328 9.38 -17.02 -0.23
CA LEU A 328 9.99 -16.30 0.89
C LEU A 328 11.51 -16.11 0.69
N SER A 329 12.19 -17.13 0.16
CA SER A 329 13.63 -17.06 -0.16
C SER A 329 14.01 -16.08 -1.27
N GLU A 330 13.03 -15.51 -1.97
CA GLU A 330 13.21 -14.53 -3.04
C GLU A 330 12.90 -13.09 -2.59
N THR A 331 12.46 -12.94 -1.33
CA THR A 331 12.14 -11.63 -0.71
C THR A 331 13.28 -11.06 0.15
N LEU A 332 14.39 -11.73 0.21
CA LEU A 332 15.60 -11.35 0.97
C LEU A 332 16.62 -10.65 0.10
#